data_e24804aa0489c9b8369d91b282087bc6
#
_entry.id   e24804aa0489c9b8369d91b282087bc6
#
_cell.length_a   1.000
_cell.length_b   1.000
_cell.length_c   1.000
_cell.angle_alpha   90.00
_cell.angle_beta   90.00
_cell.angle_gamma   90.00
#
_symmetry.space_group_name_H-M   'P 1'
#
loop_
_entity.id
_entity.type
_entity.pdbx_description
1 polymer ?
#
loop_
_entity_poly.entity_id
_entity_poly.type
_entity_poly.pdbx_seq_one_letter_code
_entity_poly.pdbx_strand_id
1 'polypeptide(L)'
;MIAKSDGPLIIALWHGQQSLVQFTRPENEKVASLVSRSVDAEINARVILLAGNEVVRGSGGREREAASRKGGAQALIALRNALRRGRHVVMIADISKGAPRQAGEGVVRLAKVSGRPIVPLALATSRYHVVEKAWDKMTINLPFGRRCLRIGAPIHVGPDAGPDELEAARQKVTAELNRVTAAAYEAAEAGR
;
A
#
# COMPACT_ATOMS: atom_id res chain seq x y z
N MET A 1 15.72 4.38 -5.73
CA MET A 1 15.05 5.60 -6.22
C MET A 1 14.06 6.21 -5.19
N ILE A 2 13.62 5.47 -4.21
CA ILE A 2 12.97 6.00 -2.99
C ILE A 2 14.02 6.72 -2.10
N ALA A 3 15.29 6.46 -2.33
CA ALA A 3 16.44 6.89 -1.54
C ALA A 3 16.79 8.40 -1.56
N LYS A 4 15.96 9.27 -2.11
CA LYS A 4 16.16 10.74 -2.10
C LYS A 4 15.04 11.50 -1.40
N SER A 5 14.23 10.83 -0.58
CA SER A 5 13.23 11.54 0.22
C SER A 5 13.85 12.01 1.54
N ASP A 6 13.50 13.22 1.99
CA ASP A 6 13.92 13.78 3.28
C ASP A 6 13.24 13.06 4.47
N GLY A 7 13.18 11.74 4.44
CA GLY A 7 12.65 10.91 5.51
C GLY A 7 11.71 9.79 5.05
N PRO A 8 11.09 9.09 6.01
CA PRO A 8 10.24 7.95 5.72
C PRO A 8 8.96 8.31 4.95
N LEU A 9 8.50 7.40 4.13
CA LEU A 9 7.38 7.53 3.21
C LEU A 9 6.24 6.57 3.58
N ILE A 10 5.03 6.92 3.17
CA ILE A 10 3.88 6.02 3.17
C ILE A 10 3.73 5.47 1.75
N ILE A 11 4.10 4.22 1.55
CA ILE A 11 4.01 3.54 0.25
C ILE A 11 2.62 2.91 0.15
N ALA A 12 1.85 3.35 -0.83
CA ALA A 12 0.52 2.83 -1.11
C ALA A 12 0.54 1.94 -2.35
N LEU A 13 -0.18 0.81 -2.30
CA LEU A 13 -0.33 -0.11 -3.42
C LEU A 13 -1.70 -0.78 -3.41
N TRP A 14 -2.11 -1.35 -4.54
CA TRP A 14 -3.33 -2.13 -4.63
C TRP A 14 -3.15 -3.55 -4.08
N HIS A 15 -4.22 -4.09 -3.47
CA HIS A 15 -4.23 -5.43 -2.90
C HIS A 15 -3.87 -6.50 -3.94
N GLY A 16 -4.43 -6.40 -5.13
CA GLY A 16 -4.21 -7.38 -6.20
C GLY A 16 -2.78 -7.44 -6.77
N GLN A 17 -1.91 -6.45 -6.48
CA GLN A 17 -0.54 -6.37 -7.01
C GLN A 17 0.55 -6.44 -5.93
N GLN A 18 0.22 -6.84 -4.70
CA GLN A 18 1.16 -6.78 -3.57
C GLN A 18 2.24 -7.87 -3.56
N SER A 19 2.03 -8.99 -4.26
CA SER A 19 2.75 -10.26 -4.04
C SER A 19 4.28 -10.17 -4.09
N LEU A 20 4.83 -9.33 -4.97
CA LEU A 20 6.28 -9.22 -5.16
C LEU A 20 6.88 -7.93 -4.62
N VAL A 21 6.08 -6.99 -4.13
CA VAL A 21 6.56 -5.65 -3.74
C VAL A 21 7.59 -5.72 -2.62
N GLN A 22 7.43 -6.62 -1.66
CA GLN A 22 8.35 -6.80 -0.54
C GLN A 22 9.75 -7.24 -0.95
N PHE A 23 9.91 -7.84 -2.15
CA PHE A 23 11.19 -8.28 -2.69
C PHE A 23 11.87 -7.22 -3.58
N THR A 24 11.28 -6.02 -3.68
CA THR A 24 11.83 -4.91 -4.49
C THR A 24 12.55 -3.87 -3.67
N ARG A 25 12.50 -3.99 -2.36
CA ARG A 25 13.10 -3.07 -1.41
C ARG A 25 14.62 -3.19 -1.35
N PRO A 26 15.39 -2.08 -1.23
CA PRO A 26 16.79 -2.13 -0.85
C PRO A 26 16.95 -2.73 0.57
N GLU A 27 17.99 -3.53 0.78
CA GLU A 27 18.21 -4.26 2.05
C GLU A 27 18.36 -3.33 3.27
N ASN A 28 18.91 -2.14 3.06
CA ASN A 28 19.14 -1.13 4.11
C ASN A 28 17.88 -0.34 4.51
N GLU A 29 16.79 -0.45 3.76
CA GLU A 29 15.55 0.25 4.09
C GLU A 29 14.70 -0.57 5.07
N LYS A 30 14.28 0.07 6.16
CA LYS A 30 13.42 -0.54 7.18
C LYS A 30 11.96 -0.20 6.90
N VAL A 31 11.12 -1.21 6.85
CA VAL A 31 9.70 -1.10 6.50
C VAL A 31 8.81 -1.65 7.61
N ALA A 32 7.67 -1.02 7.81
CA ALA A 32 6.55 -1.53 8.60
C ALA A 32 5.32 -1.67 7.68
N SER A 33 4.72 -2.86 7.65
CA SER A 33 3.58 -3.15 6.78
C SER A 33 2.30 -3.33 7.59
N LEU A 34 1.22 -2.68 7.15
CA LEU A 34 -0.11 -2.92 7.71
C LEU A 34 -0.67 -4.22 7.14
N VAL A 35 -1.00 -5.17 8.01
CA VAL A 35 -1.54 -6.47 7.65
C VAL A 35 -2.82 -6.75 8.42
N SER A 36 -3.85 -7.23 7.72
CA SER A 36 -5.12 -7.64 8.34
C SER A 36 -4.91 -8.68 9.45
N ARG A 37 -5.87 -8.78 10.39
CA ARG A 37 -5.93 -9.81 11.43
C ARG A 37 -6.60 -11.11 10.94
N SER A 38 -7.02 -11.19 9.68
CA SER A 38 -7.64 -12.39 9.12
C SER A 38 -6.64 -13.54 9.01
N VAL A 39 -7.14 -14.78 9.00
CA VAL A 39 -6.33 -15.99 8.85
C VAL A 39 -5.57 -15.97 7.52
N ASP A 40 -6.22 -15.53 6.44
CA ASP A 40 -5.60 -15.45 5.11
C ASP A 40 -4.39 -14.49 5.08
N ALA A 41 -4.42 -13.46 5.92
CA ALA A 41 -3.34 -12.49 6.01
C ALA A 41 -2.14 -12.98 6.83
N GLU A 42 -2.25 -14.13 7.51
CA GLU A 42 -1.17 -14.67 8.34
C GLU A 42 0.03 -15.10 7.51
N ILE A 43 -0.20 -15.69 6.33
CA ILE A 43 0.87 -16.07 5.40
C ILE A 43 1.66 -14.84 4.98
N ASN A 44 0.97 -13.77 4.57
CA ASN A 44 1.62 -12.52 4.19
C ASN A 44 2.42 -11.90 5.36
N ALA A 45 1.87 -11.94 6.56
CA ALA A 45 2.57 -11.45 7.75
C ALA A 45 3.87 -12.21 8.02
N ARG A 46 3.84 -13.55 7.91
CA ARG A 46 5.04 -14.38 8.09
C ARG A 46 6.10 -14.10 7.04
N VAL A 47 5.70 -13.96 5.78
CA VAL A 47 6.64 -13.60 4.69
C VAL A 47 7.28 -12.24 4.95
N ILE A 48 6.51 -11.23 5.39
CA ILE A 48 7.02 -9.91 5.73
C ILE A 48 8.02 -9.96 6.89
N LEU A 49 7.71 -10.73 7.94
CA LEU A 49 8.61 -10.92 9.08
C LEU A 49 9.90 -11.65 8.69
N LEU A 50 9.81 -12.72 7.89
CA LEU A 50 10.98 -13.44 7.37
C LEU A 50 11.87 -12.56 6.48
N ALA A 51 11.28 -11.58 5.79
CA ALA A 51 12.03 -10.57 5.04
C ALA A 51 12.65 -9.46 5.94
N GLY A 52 12.60 -9.60 7.27
CA GLY A 52 13.19 -8.64 8.23
C GLY A 52 12.39 -7.36 8.41
N ASN A 53 11.12 -7.33 8.02
CA ASN A 53 10.23 -6.19 8.13
C ASN A 53 9.33 -6.26 9.38
N GLU A 54 8.80 -5.10 9.81
CA GLU A 54 7.84 -5.02 10.90
C GLU A 54 6.42 -5.22 10.38
N VAL A 55 5.59 -5.93 11.14
CA VAL A 55 4.16 -6.09 10.86
C VAL A 55 3.33 -5.37 11.89
N VAL A 56 2.49 -4.45 11.44
CA VAL A 56 1.44 -3.81 12.24
C VAL A 56 0.11 -4.49 11.92
N ARG A 57 -0.54 -5.06 12.94
CA ARG A 57 -1.83 -5.74 12.79
C ARG A 57 -2.99 -4.78 12.93
N GLY A 58 -3.78 -4.65 11.88
CA GLY A 58 -4.97 -3.81 11.86
C GLY A 58 -5.79 -4.02 10.61
N SER A 59 -7.05 -3.59 10.63
CA SER A 59 -7.89 -3.57 9.44
C SER A 59 -8.48 -2.18 9.26
N GLY A 60 -8.50 -1.68 8.02
CA GLY A 60 -9.26 -0.50 7.60
C GLY A 60 -10.69 -0.84 7.17
N GLY A 61 -11.19 -2.03 7.55
CA GLY A 61 -12.47 -2.57 7.06
C GLY A 61 -13.71 -1.84 7.57
N ARG A 62 -14.82 -2.08 6.86
CA ARG A 62 -16.16 -1.53 7.08
C ARG A 62 -16.85 -2.05 8.36
N GLU A 63 -16.22 -2.84 9.20
CA GLU A 63 -16.87 -3.33 10.42
C GLU A 63 -17.24 -2.15 11.32
N ARG A 64 -18.54 -1.92 11.42
CA ARG A 64 -19.15 -0.80 12.18
C ARG A 64 -19.09 -0.98 13.69
N GLU A 65 -18.53 -2.07 14.18
CA GLU A 65 -18.41 -2.35 15.59
C GLU A 65 -17.34 -1.49 16.27
N ALA A 66 -17.61 -1.06 17.52
CA ALA A 66 -16.71 -0.22 18.29
C ALA A 66 -15.31 -0.83 18.48
N ALA A 67 -15.22 -2.17 18.51
CA ALA A 67 -13.97 -2.92 18.57
C ALA A 67 -13.11 -2.74 17.32
N SER A 68 -13.73 -2.71 16.12
CA SER A 68 -13.03 -2.50 14.85
C SER A 68 -12.50 -1.06 14.73
N ARG A 69 -13.27 -0.07 15.19
CA ARG A 69 -12.81 1.34 15.24
C ARG A 69 -11.59 1.51 16.14
N LYS A 70 -11.58 0.87 17.31
CA LYS A 70 -10.43 0.87 18.25
C LYS A 70 -9.20 0.20 17.62
N GLY A 71 -9.37 -0.93 16.92
CA GLY A 71 -8.29 -1.63 16.22
C GLY A 71 -7.68 -0.80 15.08
N GLY A 72 -8.49 -0.07 14.33
CA GLY A 72 -8.03 0.85 13.28
C GLY A 72 -7.24 2.04 13.84
N ALA A 73 -7.70 2.64 14.93
CA ALA A 73 -7.00 3.74 15.58
C ALA A 73 -5.65 3.29 16.19
N GLN A 74 -5.60 2.12 16.82
CA GLN A 74 -4.35 1.55 17.34
C GLN A 74 -3.34 1.26 16.21
N ALA A 75 -3.79 0.71 15.08
CA ALA A 75 -2.94 0.48 13.92
C ALA A 75 -2.40 1.81 13.36
N LEU A 76 -3.23 2.84 13.28
CA LEU A 76 -2.81 4.17 12.82
C LEU A 76 -1.70 4.76 13.71
N ILE A 77 -1.86 4.65 15.03
CA ILE A 77 -0.85 5.08 16.02
C ILE A 77 0.44 4.28 15.85
N ALA A 78 0.36 2.97 15.70
CA ALA A 78 1.54 2.11 15.52
C ALA A 78 2.30 2.45 14.22
N LEU A 79 1.59 2.68 13.11
CA LEU A 79 2.19 3.08 11.83
C LEU A 79 2.84 4.46 11.91
N ARG A 80 2.15 5.43 12.54
CA ARG A 80 2.74 6.76 12.79
C ARG A 80 4.04 6.65 13.61
N ASN A 81 4.05 5.81 14.63
CA ASN A 81 5.25 5.58 15.44
C ASN A 81 6.36 4.89 14.63
N ALA A 82 6.03 3.99 13.71
CA ALA A 82 7.00 3.40 12.78
C ALA A 82 7.65 4.48 11.89
N LEU A 83 6.85 5.38 11.31
CA LEU A 83 7.36 6.54 10.56
C LEU A 83 8.28 7.42 11.41
N ARG A 84 7.91 7.69 12.68
CA ARG A 84 8.76 8.48 13.60
C ARG A 84 10.09 7.81 13.92
N ARG A 85 10.16 6.47 13.88
CA ARG A 85 11.41 5.70 14.03
C ARG A 85 12.22 5.59 12.74
N GLY A 86 11.85 6.32 11.69
CA GLY A 86 12.54 6.32 10.41
C GLY A 86 12.23 5.13 9.50
N ARG A 87 11.14 4.36 9.78
CA ARG A 87 10.70 3.25 8.92
C ARG A 87 9.74 3.75 7.86
N HIS A 88 9.89 3.30 6.64
CA HIS A 88 8.83 3.45 5.64
C HIS A 88 7.61 2.62 6.04
N VAL A 89 6.42 3.08 5.70
CA VAL A 89 5.19 2.33 5.93
C VAL A 89 4.64 1.85 4.60
N VAL A 90 4.29 0.57 4.50
CA VAL A 90 3.59 -0.01 3.35
C VAL A 90 2.14 -0.30 3.72
N MET A 91 1.22 0.23 2.94
CA MET A 91 -0.21 0.04 3.11
C MET A 91 -0.87 -0.41 1.81
N ILE A 92 -1.74 -1.41 1.93
CA ILE A 92 -2.73 -1.69 0.90
C ILE A 92 -3.78 -0.57 0.94
N ALA A 93 -3.98 0.10 -0.20
CA ALA A 93 -4.85 1.27 -0.28
C ALA A 93 -6.32 0.93 -0.37
N ASP A 94 -6.69 -0.17 -1.04
CA ASP A 94 -8.09 -0.57 -1.19
C ASP A 94 -8.70 -1.11 0.11
N ILE A 95 -10.01 -0.93 0.19
CA ILE A 95 -10.82 -1.47 1.29
C ILE A 95 -11.14 -2.93 0.96
N SER A 96 -10.71 -3.85 1.81
CA SER A 96 -11.00 -5.28 1.67
C SER A 96 -12.51 -5.52 1.48
N LYS A 97 -12.88 -6.32 0.47
CA LYS A 97 -14.27 -6.60 0.07
C LYS A 97 -15.11 -5.36 -0.31
N GLY A 98 -14.46 -4.22 -0.56
CA GLY A 98 -15.07 -3.03 -1.15
C GLY A 98 -15.00 -3.04 -2.68
N ALA A 99 -15.18 -1.87 -3.29
CA ALA A 99 -14.89 -1.70 -4.69
C ALA A 99 -13.37 -1.82 -4.91
N PRO A 100 -12.90 -2.68 -5.83
CA PRO A 100 -11.48 -2.81 -6.11
C PRO A 100 -10.92 -1.50 -6.68
N ARG A 101 -9.66 -1.24 -6.40
CA ARG A 101 -8.94 -0.06 -6.90
C ARG A 101 -9.60 1.28 -6.54
N GLN A 102 -10.12 1.34 -5.32
CA GLN A 102 -10.56 2.58 -4.66
C GLN A 102 -9.85 2.70 -3.31
N ALA A 103 -9.09 3.76 -3.12
CA ALA A 103 -8.35 3.97 -1.88
C ALA A 103 -9.31 4.23 -0.70
N GLY A 104 -9.01 3.64 0.43
CA GLY A 104 -9.69 3.91 1.70
C GLY A 104 -9.10 5.14 2.39
N GLU A 105 -9.81 5.64 3.41
CA GLU A 105 -9.37 6.81 4.17
C GLU A 105 -8.10 6.56 5.03
N GLY A 106 -7.77 5.32 5.33
CA GLY A 106 -6.67 4.98 6.24
C GLY A 106 -5.34 5.58 5.81
N VAL A 107 -5.02 5.55 4.52
CA VAL A 107 -3.76 6.06 3.98
C VAL A 107 -3.66 7.59 4.07
N VAL A 108 -4.74 8.31 3.77
CA VAL A 108 -4.76 9.79 3.86
C VAL A 108 -4.81 10.28 5.31
N ARG A 109 -5.50 9.55 6.19
CA ARG A 109 -5.48 9.81 7.63
C ARG A 109 -4.09 9.62 8.23
N LEU A 110 -3.35 8.58 7.81
CA LEU A 110 -1.97 8.39 8.23
C LEU A 110 -1.08 9.54 7.76
N ALA A 111 -1.22 9.97 6.50
CA ALA A 111 -0.47 11.10 5.96
C ALA A 111 -0.74 12.37 6.75
N LYS A 112 -2.01 12.69 7.03
CA LYS A 112 -2.41 13.86 7.86
C LYS A 112 -1.73 13.84 9.23
N VAL A 113 -1.83 12.72 9.99
CA VAL A 113 -1.32 12.65 11.38
C VAL A 113 0.19 12.46 11.50
N SER A 114 0.85 12.07 10.42
CA SER A 114 2.31 11.85 10.40
C SER A 114 3.09 12.95 9.70
N GLY A 115 2.43 13.78 8.86
CA GLY A 115 3.07 14.76 7.99
C GLY A 115 3.92 14.13 6.87
N ARG A 116 3.82 12.80 6.66
CA ARG A 116 4.61 12.09 5.65
C ARG A 116 3.83 11.90 4.37
N PRO A 117 4.49 12.07 3.19
CA PRO A 117 3.82 11.94 1.92
C PRO A 117 3.44 10.49 1.61
N ILE A 118 2.34 10.35 0.86
CA ILE A 118 1.93 9.08 0.27
C ILE A 118 2.61 8.96 -1.09
N VAL A 119 3.28 7.84 -1.32
CA VAL A 119 3.91 7.52 -2.59
C VAL A 119 3.20 6.32 -3.19
N PRO A 120 2.40 6.51 -4.26
CA PRO A 120 1.80 5.42 -5.01
C PRO A 120 2.86 4.56 -5.68
N LEU A 121 2.74 3.23 -5.55
CA LEU A 121 3.68 2.29 -6.12
C LEU A 121 2.93 1.15 -6.80
N ALA A 122 3.39 0.75 -7.98
CA ALA A 122 2.88 -0.40 -8.70
C ALA A 122 4.02 -1.28 -9.21
N LEU A 123 3.84 -2.59 -9.09
CA LEU A 123 4.70 -3.61 -9.66
C LEU A 123 3.88 -4.46 -10.63
N ALA A 124 4.37 -4.61 -11.84
CA ALA A 124 3.82 -5.52 -12.84
C ALA A 124 4.89 -6.46 -13.38
N THR A 125 4.46 -7.59 -13.91
CA THR A 125 5.31 -8.51 -14.66
C THR A 125 4.73 -8.75 -16.04
N SER A 126 5.57 -9.03 -17.04
CA SER A 126 5.12 -9.30 -18.43
C SER A 126 4.42 -10.66 -18.56
N ARG A 127 4.54 -11.54 -17.57
CA ARG A 127 3.88 -12.84 -17.50
C ARG A 127 3.13 -12.95 -16.19
N TYR A 128 1.82 -12.95 -16.28
CA TYR A 128 0.93 -13.04 -15.13
C TYR A 128 -0.39 -13.70 -15.50
N HIS A 129 -1.09 -14.19 -14.50
CA HIS A 129 -2.46 -14.67 -14.60
C HIS A 129 -3.36 -13.82 -13.70
N VAL A 130 -4.48 -13.33 -14.24
CA VAL A 130 -5.48 -12.60 -13.45
C VAL A 130 -6.48 -13.60 -12.88
N VAL A 131 -6.68 -13.56 -11.57
CA VAL A 131 -7.71 -14.35 -10.90
C VAL A 131 -9.04 -13.59 -11.01
N GLU A 132 -9.78 -13.82 -12.10
CA GLU A 132 -11.00 -13.07 -12.44
C GLU A 132 -12.09 -13.15 -11.38
N LYS A 133 -12.17 -14.25 -10.65
CA LYS A 133 -13.16 -14.46 -9.57
C LYS A 133 -12.78 -13.77 -8.26
N ALA A 134 -11.52 -13.31 -8.11
CA ALA A 134 -11.13 -12.58 -6.93
C ALA A 134 -11.72 -11.17 -6.95
N TRP A 135 -12.18 -10.68 -5.81
CA TRP A 135 -12.79 -9.35 -5.68
C TRP A 135 -11.85 -8.21 -6.09
N ASP A 136 -10.53 -8.39 -5.89
CA ASP A 136 -9.46 -7.43 -6.16
C ASP A 136 -8.77 -7.64 -7.51
N LYS A 137 -9.24 -8.62 -8.30
CA LYS A 137 -8.59 -9.02 -9.56
C LYS A 137 -7.09 -9.25 -9.38
N MET A 138 -6.73 -9.98 -8.31
CA MET A 138 -5.32 -10.23 -8.00
C MET A 138 -4.58 -10.90 -9.16
N THR A 139 -3.31 -10.54 -9.29
CA THR A 139 -2.42 -11.11 -10.30
C THR A 139 -1.45 -12.10 -9.67
N ILE A 140 -1.37 -13.28 -10.25
CA ILE A 140 -0.33 -14.28 -9.97
C ILE A 140 0.79 -14.05 -10.96
N ASN A 141 1.93 -13.56 -10.47
CA ASN A 141 3.10 -13.34 -11.30
C ASN A 141 3.76 -14.67 -11.66
N LEU A 142 4.01 -14.88 -12.95
CA LEU A 142 4.61 -16.10 -13.46
C LEU A 142 6.13 -15.95 -13.61
N PRO A 143 6.90 -17.04 -13.51
CA PRO A 143 8.36 -16.99 -13.68
C PRO A 143 8.77 -16.58 -15.10
N PHE A 144 10.02 -16.12 -15.22
CA PHE A 144 10.66 -15.71 -16.47
C PHE A 144 9.99 -14.50 -17.18
N GLY A 145 9.16 -13.75 -16.44
CA GLY A 145 8.63 -12.47 -16.91
C GLY A 145 9.56 -11.31 -16.56
N ARG A 146 9.51 -10.25 -17.38
CA ARG A 146 10.16 -8.98 -17.03
C ARG A 146 9.35 -8.29 -15.95
N ARG A 147 10.03 -7.69 -15.00
CA ARG A 147 9.44 -6.94 -13.90
C ARG A 147 9.57 -5.44 -14.14
N CYS A 148 8.49 -4.72 -14.01
CA CYS A 148 8.47 -3.27 -14.06
C CYS A 148 7.90 -2.70 -12.77
N LEU A 149 8.66 -1.80 -12.14
CA LEU A 149 8.25 -1.01 -10.98
C LEU A 149 7.97 0.43 -11.44
N ARG A 150 6.82 0.97 -11.06
CA ARG A 150 6.47 2.37 -11.25
C ARG A 150 6.15 3.03 -9.92
N ILE A 151 6.66 4.24 -9.77
CA ILE A 151 6.49 5.06 -8.58
C ILE A 151 5.81 6.34 -9.02
N GLY A 152 4.73 6.71 -8.34
CA GLY A 152 3.97 7.93 -8.60
C GLY A 152 4.56 9.15 -7.88
N ALA A 153 4.01 10.30 -8.20
CA ALA A 153 4.35 11.54 -7.51
C ALA A 153 3.92 11.49 -6.03
N PRO A 154 4.70 12.05 -5.11
CA PRO A 154 4.31 12.15 -3.71
C PRO A 154 3.04 12.97 -3.53
N ILE A 155 2.13 12.48 -2.69
CA ILE A 155 0.89 13.15 -2.33
C ILE A 155 0.98 13.58 -0.88
N HIS A 156 0.92 14.89 -0.65
CA HIS A 156 0.95 15.50 0.68
C HIS A 156 -0.47 15.78 1.17
N VAL A 157 -0.69 15.61 2.47
CA VAL A 157 -1.93 15.94 3.17
C VAL A 157 -1.58 16.89 4.30
N GLY A 158 -2.24 18.04 4.31
CA GLY A 158 -2.02 19.06 5.35
C GLY A 158 -2.43 18.54 6.74
N PRO A 159 -1.76 18.99 7.82
CA PRO A 159 -2.12 18.59 9.19
C PRO A 159 -3.52 19.04 9.59
N ASP A 160 -3.99 20.15 9.01
CA ASP A 160 -5.30 20.75 9.29
C ASP A 160 -6.36 20.37 8.26
N ALA A 161 -6.05 19.48 7.31
CA ALA A 161 -6.95 19.07 6.22
C ALA A 161 -8.32 18.64 6.76
N GLY A 162 -9.38 19.30 6.28
CA GLY A 162 -10.77 19.00 6.60
C GLY A 162 -11.28 17.75 5.88
N PRO A 163 -12.57 17.39 6.11
CA PRO A 163 -13.17 16.19 5.46
C PRO A 163 -13.09 16.25 3.92
N ASP A 164 -13.36 17.38 3.32
CA ASP A 164 -13.37 17.56 1.85
C ASP A 164 -11.96 17.43 1.26
N GLU A 165 -10.95 17.99 1.95
CA GLU A 165 -9.55 17.87 1.55
C GLU A 165 -9.02 16.44 1.69
N LEU A 166 -9.45 15.71 2.73
CA LEU A 166 -9.13 14.30 2.90
C LEU A 166 -9.76 13.45 1.79
N GLU A 167 -11.00 13.75 1.41
CA GLU A 167 -11.67 13.07 0.30
C GLU A 167 -11.00 13.38 -1.04
N ALA A 168 -10.64 14.63 -1.30
CA ALA A 168 -9.88 15.01 -2.50
C ALA A 168 -8.52 14.30 -2.56
N ALA A 169 -7.81 14.23 -1.44
CA ALA A 169 -6.54 13.49 -1.35
C ALA A 169 -6.74 11.98 -1.59
N ARG A 170 -7.81 11.37 -1.06
CA ARG A 170 -8.17 9.97 -1.29
C ARG A 170 -8.42 9.69 -2.77
N GLN A 171 -9.17 10.56 -3.44
CA GLN A 171 -9.42 10.47 -4.87
C GLN A 171 -8.12 10.60 -5.68
N LYS A 172 -7.24 11.52 -5.28
CA LYS A 172 -5.92 11.68 -5.91
C LYS A 172 -5.05 10.44 -5.75
N VAL A 173 -5.04 9.80 -4.57
CA VAL A 173 -4.35 8.52 -4.35
C VAL A 173 -4.92 7.44 -5.27
N THR A 174 -6.25 7.36 -5.40
CA THR A 174 -6.92 6.40 -6.29
C THR A 174 -6.50 6.60 -7.75
N ALA A 175 -6.58 7.82 -8.24
CA ALA A 175 -6.23 8.16 -9.62
C ALA A 175 -4.76 7.85 -9.93
N GLU A 176 -3.87 8.25 -9.03
CA GLU A 176 -2.43 8.08 -9.23
C GLU A 176 -2.01 6.59 -9.14
N LEU A 177 -2.57 5.82 -8.21
CA LEU A 177 -2.36 4.38 -8.15
C LEU A 177 -2.84 3.66 -9.42
N ASN A 178 -4.00 4.04 -9.96
CA ASN A 178 -4.50 3.48 -11.21
C ASN A 178 -3.56 3.84 -12.38
N ARG A 179 -3.11 5.08 -12.45
CA ARG A 179 -2.18 5.56 -13.47
C ARG A 179 -0.84 4.80 -13.44
N VAL A 180 -0.20 4.69 -12.26
CA VAL A 180 1.09 3.98 -12.15
C VAL A 180 0.94 2.48 -12.39
N THR A 181 -0.22 1.90 -12.03
CA THR A 181 -0.50 0.49 -12.30
C THR A 181 -0.60 0.23 -13.79
N ALA A 182 -1.37 1.03 -14.53
CA ALA A 182 -1.46 0.92 -15.99
C ALA A 182 -0.09 1.07 -16.65
N ALA A 183 0.67 2.11 -16.29
CA ALA A 183 2.01 2.35 -16.80
C ALA A 183 3.02 1.24 -16.45
N ALA A 184 2.83 0.52 -15.32
CA ALA A 184 3.68 -0.60 -14.96
C ALA A 184 3.43 -1.82 -15.87
N TYR A 185 2.17 -2.13 -16.15
CA TYR A 185 1.80 -3.22 -17.08
C TYR A 185 2.22 -2.91 -18.49
N GLU A 186 1.91 -1.72 -19.00
CA GLU A 186 2.34 -1.27 -20.34
C GLU A 186 3.85 -1.42 -20.52
N ALA A 187 4.64 -0.93 -19.59
CA ALA A 187 6.10 -1.03 -19.67
C ALA A 187 6.62 -2.46 -19.48
N ALA A 188 5.94 -3.31 -18.70
CA ALA A 188 6.30 -4.71 -18.58
C ALA A 188 6.03 -5.48 -19.87
N GLU A 189 5.01 -5.11 -20.65
CA GLU A 189 4.58 -5.76 -21.88
C GLU A 189 5.28 -5.24 -23.15
N ALA A 190 5.68 -3.96 -23.16
CA ALA A 190 6.24 -3.25 -24.33
C ALA A 190 7.51 -3.85 -24.97
N GLY A 191 8.04 -4.95 -24.50
CA GLY A 191 9.21 -5.62 -25.07
C GLY A 191 8.95 -7.12 -25.34
N ARG A 192 7.70 -7.51 -25.58
CA ARG A 192 7.35 -8.82 -26.10
C ARG A 192 7.71 -8.93 -27.57
#